data_3d8e1364c10d5cd2e8a3deefe65800c6
#
_entry.id   3d8e1364c10d5cd2e8a3deefe65800c6
#
_cell.length_a   1.000
_cell.length_b   1.000
_cell.length_c   1.000
_cell.angle_alpha   90.00
_cell.angle_beta   90.00
_cell.angle_gamma   90.00
#
_symmetry.space_group_name_H-M   'P 1'
#
loop_
_entity.id
_entity.type
_entity.pdbx_description
1 polymer ?
#
loop_
_entity_poly.entity_id
_entity_poly.type
_entity_poly.pdbx_seq_one_letter_code
_entity_poly.pdbx_strand_id
1 'polypeptide(L)'
;MKQQDVIEFFDQAAAGWDAQLRRNEPVIARILDNAGVRSGVRVLDVACGTGVLIPDYLQRGAAQVTAIDISPEMARIAREKFPQENVTVLCGDAEQAHFPAPFDCIVIYNAFPHFPEPERLLAHLEEGKPARTFSMTDEEKEIVHSWFL
;
A
#
# COMPACT_ATOMS: atom_id res chain seq x y z
N MET A 1 16.07 -3.20 11.10
CA MET A 1 15.24 -2.40 12.01
C MET A 1 14.15 -3.31 12.59
N LYS A 2 13.95 -3.27 13.87
CA LYS A 2 12.89 -4.06 14.51
C LYS A 2 11.53 -3.50 14.10
N GLN A 3 10.52 -4.36 14.05
CA GLN A 3 9.16 -3.97 13.69
C GLN A 3 8.63 -2.81 14.57
N GLN A 4 8.89 -2.87 15.87
CA GLN A 4 8.47 -1.81 16.78
C GLN A 4 9.12 -0.46 16.44
N ASP A 5 10.38 -0.46 16.02
CA ASP A 5 11.09 0.76 15.61
C ASP A 5 10.47 1.35 14.35
N VAL A 6 10.03 0.50 13.41
CA VAL A 6 9.34 0.93 12.20
C VAL A 6 8.01 1.60 12.56
N ILE A 7 7.24 0.98 13.44
CA ILE A 7 5.95 1.53 13.90
C ILE A 7 6.15 2.89 14.54
N GLU A 8 7.11 3.00 15.47
CA GLU A 8 7.38 4.27 16.17
C GLU A 8 7.82 5.37 15.22
N PHE A 9 8.69 5.05 14.28
CA PHE A 9 9.15 6.01 13.27
C PHE A 9 7.97 6.57 12.48
N PHE A 10 7.11 5.72 11.95
CA PHE A 10 5.97 6.17 11.14
C PHE A 10 4.88 6.84 11.97
N ASP A 11 4.67 6.40 13.21
CA ASP A 11 3.73 7.07 14.11
C ASP A 11 4.16 8.53 14.36
N GLN A 12 5.44 8.76 14.57
CA GLN A 12 5.97 10.11 14.77
C GLN A 12 5.93 10.95 13.50
N ALA A 13 6.14 10.34 12.35
CA ALA A 13 6.15 11.02 11.06
C ALA A 13 4.74 11.33 10.53
N ALA A 14 3.73 10.61 11.00
CA ALA A 14 2.39 10.62 10.39
C ALA A 14 1.75 12.01 10.33
N ALA A 15 1.84 12.78 11.40
CA ALA A 15 1.17 14.09 11.49
C ALA A 15 1.63 15.08 10.41
N GLY A 16 2.91 15.02 10.03
CA GLY A 16 3.47 15.91 9.01
C GLY A 16 3.63 15.26 7.64
N TRP A 17 3.20 14.03 7.49
CA TRP A 17 3.48 13.23 6.30
C TRP A 17 2.92 13.86 5.01
N ASP A 18 1.64 14.18 5.01
CA ASP A 18 0.97 14.74 3.83
C ASP A 18 1.54 16.11 3.43
N ALA A 19 1.95 16.92 4.39
CA ALA A 19 2.54 18.23 4.13
C ALA A 19 3.91 18.13 3.43
N GLN A 20 4.63 17.05 3.65
CA GLN A 20 5.97 16.84 3.07
C GLN A 20 5.94 15.91 1.86
N LEU A 21 4.79 15.32 1.57
CA LEU A 21 4.66 14.33 0.51
C LEU A 21 4.94 14.94 -0.86
N ARG A 22 5.79 14.23 -1.62
CA ARG A 22 6.07 14.54 -3.03
C ARG A 22 5.60 13.36 -3.87
N ARG A 23 4.58 13.60 -4.68
CA ARG A 23 4.04 12.57 -5.57
C ARG A 23 4.82 12.55 -6.87
N ASN A 24 5.14 11.35 -7.35
CA ASN A 24 5.68 11.15 -8.69
C ASN A 24 4.57 10.58 -9.56
N GLU A 25 3.81 11.46 -10.22
CA GLU A 25 2.62 11.07 -10.98
C GLU A 25 2.90 10.08 -12.10
N PRO A 26 3.96 10.25 -12.93
CA PRO A 26 4.25 9.25 -13.97
C PRO A 26 4.55 7.85 -13.41
N VAL A 27 5.29 7.77 -12.30
CA VAL A 27 5.61 6.49 -11.65
C VAL A 27 4.36 5.85 -11.07
N ILE A 28 3.53 6.64 -10.38
CA ILE A 28 2.27 6.15 -9.81
C ILE A 28 1.37 5.59 -10.91
N ALA A 29 1.17 6.33 -11.99
CA ALA A 29 0.34 5.90 -13.11
C ALA A 29 0.84 4.57 -13.69
N ARG A 30 2.14 4.44 -13.85
CA ARG A 30 2.76 3.22 -14.38
C ARG A 30 2.55 2.02 -13.46
N ILE A 31 2.72 2.22 -12.15
CA ILE A 31 2.49 1.18 -11.14
C ILE A 31 1.06 0.69 -11.21
N LEU A 32 0.11 1.61 -11.26
CA LEU A 32 -1.31 1.27 -11.29
C LEU A 32 -1.71 0.60 -12.62
N ASP A 33 -1.15 1.04 -13.73
CA ASP A 33 -1.38 0.39 -15.03
C ASP A 33 -0.86 -1.04 -15.02
N ASN A 34 0.36 -1.24 -14.52
CA ASN A 34 0.98 -2.57 -14.44
C ASN A 34 0.22 -3.50 -13.48
N ALA A 35 -0.29 -2.97 -12.39
CA ALA A 35 -1.09 -3.73 -11.44
C ALA A 35 -2.48 -4.09 -11.98
N GLY A 36 -2.91 -3.44 -13.05
CA GLY A 36 -4.23 -3.65 -13.64
C GLY A 36 -5.34 -2.94 -12.90
N VAL A 37 -5.05 -1.82 -12.24
CA VAL A 37 -6.06 -1.03 -11.53
C VAL A 37 -6.95 -0.33 -12.54
N ARG A 38 -8.20 -0.75 -12.59
CA ARG A 38 -9.22 -0.27 -13.53
C ARG A 38 -10.60 -0.36 -12.89
N SER A 39 -11.60 0.05 -13.62
CA SER A 39 -12.98 0.01 -13.15
C SER A 39 -13.41 -1.41 -12.73
N GLY A 40 -14.03 -1.51 -11.58
CA GLY A 40 -14.62 -2.73 -11.07
C GLY A 40 -13.67 -3.66 -10.30
N VAL A 41 -12.37 -3.33 -10.22
CA VAL A 41 -11.40 -4.19 -9.52
C VAL A 41 -11.45 -4.00 -8.00
N ARG A 42 -10.99 -5.04 -7.31
CA ARG A 42 -10.80 -5.05 -5.86
C ARG A 42 -9.31 -4.94 -5.59
N VAL A 43 -8.91 -3.88 -4.88
CA VAL A 43 -7.51 -3.53 -4.65
C VAL A 43 -7.13 -3.76 -3.19
N LEU A 44 -5.95 -4.36 -2.97
CA LEU A 44 -5.27 -4.35 -1.69
C LEU A 44 -4.07 -3.41 -1.79
N ASP A 45 -4.05 -2.39 -0.94
CA ASP A 45 -2.94 -1.43 -0.82
C ASP A 45 -2.14 -1.76 0.44
N VAL A 46 -0.95 -2.32 0.26
CA VAL A 46 -0.09 -2.77 1.36
C VAL A 46 0.85 -1.65 1.75
N ALA A 47 0.92 -1.36 3.05
CA ALA A 47 1.67 -0.23 3.62
C ALA A 47 1.16 1.09 3.04
N CYS A 48 -0.12 1.33 3.21
CA CYS A 48 -0.83 2.43 2.58
C CYS A 48 -0.44 3.82 3.10
N GLY A 49 0.24 3.90 4.24
CA GLY A 49 0.55 5.17 4.88
C GLY A 49 -0.72 5.94 5.19
N THR A 50 -0.73 7.22 4.87
CA THR A 50 -1.89 8.10 5.03
C THR A 50 -2.93 7.94 3.93
N GLY A 51 -2.81 6.91 3.09
CA GLY A 51 -3.71 6.66 1.98
C GLY A 51 -3.35 7.39 0.69
N VAL A 52 -2.06 7.53 0.42
CA VAL A 52 -1.52 8.32 -0.70
C VAL A 52 -2.10 7.91 -2.05
N LEU A 53 -2.29 6.61 -2.28
CA LEU A 53 -2.78 6.08 -3.55
C LEU A 53 -4.30 5.84 -3.58
N ILE A 54 -4.98 5.97 -2.46
CA ILE A 54 -6.43 5.71 -2.42
C ILE A 54 -7.21 6.58 -3.40
N PRO A 55 -6.93 7.90 -3.55
CA PRO A 55 -7.63 8.71 -4.56
C PRO A 55 -7.46 8.17 -5.98
N ASP A 56 -6.28 7.64 -6.28
CA ASP A 56 -5.98 7.10 -7.62
C ASP A 56 -6.78 5.85 -7.92
N TYR A 57 -6.93 4.96 -6.93
CA TYR A 57 -7.77 3.77 -7.08
C TYR A 57 -9.24 4.17 -7.33
N LEU A 58 -9.73 5.12 -6.55
CA LEU A 58 -11.11 5.58 -6.66
C LEU A 58 -11.37 6.27 -8.01
N GLN A 59 -10.44 7.10 -8.47
CA GLN A 59 -10.55 7.76 -9.78
C GLN A 59 -10.60 6.76 -10.92
N ARG A 60 -9.91 5.64 -10.79
CA ARG A 60 -9.92 4.57 -11.79
C ARG A 60 -11.16 3.68 -11.70
N GLY A 61 -12.03 3.92 -10.73
CA GLY A 61 -13.29 3.21 -10.58
C GLY A 61 -13.19 1.87 -9.88
N ALA A 62 -12.17 1.69 -9.01
CA ALA A 62 -12.07 0.47 -8.21
C ALA A 62 -13.37 0.22 -7.42
N ALA A 63 -13.85 -1.01 -7.42
CA ALA A 63 -15.07 -1.37 -6.72
C ALA A 63 -14.87 -1.41 -5.21
N GLN A 64 -13.69 -1.86 -4.77
CA GLN A 64 -13.35 -2.00 -3.36
C GLN A 64 -11.86 -1.74 -3.17
N VAL A 65 -11.53 -0.93 -2.18
CA VAL A 65 -10.14 -0.69 -1.75
C VAL A 65 -9.99 -1.14 -0.31
N THR A 66 -9.09 -2.08 -0.08
CA THR A 66 -8.66 -2.48 1.26
C THR A 66 -7.22 -2.02 1.43
N ALA A 67 -6.97 -1.20 2.42
CA ALA A 67 -5.65 -0.64 2.69
C ALA A 67 -5.19 -1.11 4.07
N ILE A 68 -3.92 -1.42 4.22
CA ILE A 68 -3.36 -1.85 5.50
C ILE A 68 -2.04 -1.14 5.77
N ASP A 69 -1.86 -0.69 7.00
CA ASP A 69 -0.60 -0.12 7.48
C ASP A 69 -0.30 -0.62 8.90
N ILE A 70 0.97 -0.80 9.19
CA ILE A 70 1.40 -1.26 10.51
C ILE A 70 1.38 -0.14 11.54
N SER A 71 1.45 1.12 11.11
CA SER A 71 1.41 2.29 11.98
C SER A 71 -0.02 2.66 12.30
N PRO A 72 -0.43 2.63 13.59
CA PRO A 72 -1.77 3.07 14.00
C PRO A 72 -2.08 4.51 13.59
N GLU A 73 -1.12 5.42 13.67
CA GLU A 73 -1.33 6.81 13.32
C GLU A 73 -1.51 7.01 11.81
N MET A 74 -0.72 6.32 10.99
CA MET A 74 -0.89 6.32 9.53
C MET A 74 -2.28 5.81 9.14
N ALA A 75 -2.67 4.67 9.70
CA ALA A 75 -3.97 4.06 9.43
C ALA A 75 -5.13 4.96 9.89
N ARG A 76 -4.97 5.63 11.03
CA ARG A 76 -5.98 6.57 11.54
C ARG A 76 -6.20 7.73 10.56
N ILE A 77 -5.12 8.32 10.08
CA ILE A 77 -5.19 9.43 9.12
C ILE A 77 -5.84 8.97 7.81
N ALA A 78 -5.43 7.82 7.29
CA ALA A 78 -6.03 7.26 6.08
C ALA A 78 -7.53 7.04 6.24
N ARG A 79 -7.95 6.49 7.37
CA ARG A 79 -9.36 6.21 7.66
C ARG A 79 -10.19 7.49 7.73
N GLU A 80 -9.64 8.53 8.34
CA GLU A 80 -10.32 9.83 8.45
C GLU A 80 -10.44 10.53 7.09
N LYS A 81 -9.42 10.40 6.24
CA LYS A 81 -9.41 11.02 4.91
C LYS A 81 -10.35 10.34 3.93
N PHE A 82 -10.56 9.03 4.07
CA PHE A 82 -11.31 8.22 3.13
C PHE A 82 -12.42 7.41 3.82
N PRO A 83 -13.52 8.08 4.22
CA PRO A 83 -14.62 7.43 4.92
C PRO A 83 -15.62 6.73 3.98
N GLN A 84 -15.34 6.64 2.68
CA GLN A 84 -16.23 6.02 1.70
C GLN A 84 -16.51 4.55 2.05
N GLU A 85 -17.71 4.07 1.77
CA GLU A 85 -18.12 2.69 2.07
C GLU A 85 -17.26 1.64 1.38
N ASN A 86 -16.74 1.96 0.19
CA ASN A 86 -15.91 1.04 -0.57
C ASN A 86 -14.42 1.11 -0.22
N VAL A 87 -14.06 1.83 0.84
CA VAL A 87 -12.70 1.90 1.37
C VAL A 87 -12.68 1.34 2.78
N THR A 88 -11.82 0.35 3.00
CA THR A 88 -11.57 -0.24 4.33
C THR A 88 -10.10 -0.05 4.67
N VAL A 89 -9.82 0.60 5.79
CA VAL A 89 -8.45 0.79 6.28
C VAL A 89 -8.23 -0.07 7.52
N LEU A 90 -7.21 -0.91 7.45
CA LEU A 90 -6.84 -1.83 8.52
C LEU A 90 -5.49 -1.41 9.11
N CYS A 91 -5.34 -1.59 10.42
CA CYS A 91 -4.05 -1.44 11.08
C CYS A 91 -3.51 -2.82 11.44
N GLY A 92 -2.32 -3.15 10.97
CA GLY A 92 -1.69 -4.42 11.29
C GLY A 92 -0.54 -4.75 10.36
N ASP A 93 0.07 -5.90 10.63
CA ASP A 93 1.15 -6.45 9.83
C ASP A 93 0.57 -7.23 8.64
N ALA A 94 0.87 -6.80 7.43
CA ALA A 94 0.37 -7.44 6.21
C ALA A 94 0.82 -8.90 6.08
N GLU A 95 1.97 -9.27 6.65
CA GLU A 95 2.44 -10.67 6.65
C GLU A 95 1.58 -11.57 7.53
N GLN A 96 0.95 -11.02 8.56
CA GLN A 96 0.13 -11.78 9.51
C GLN A 96 -1.36 -11.67 9.23
N ALA A 97 -1.76 -10.68 8.45
CA ALA A 97 -3.17 -10.41 8.19
C ALA A 97 -3.80 -11.49 7.30
N HIS A 98 -5.05 -11.82 7.62
CA HIS A 98 -5.87 -12.67 6.79
C HIS A 98 -7.00 -11.84 6.19
N PHE A 99 -7.09 -11.85 4.88
CA PHE A 99 -8.09 -11.06 4.16
C PHE A 99 -9.26 -11.95 3.73
N PRO A 100 -10.50 -11.51 3.97
CA PRO A 100 -11.69 -12.39 3.78
C PRO A 100 -12.02 -12.68 2.33
N ALA A 101 -11.44 -11.95 1.40
CA ALA A 101 -11.80 -12.09 -0.01
C ALA A 101 -10.57 -11.89 -0.91
N PRO A 102 -10.54 -12.54 -2.07
CA PRO A 102 -9.45 -12.35 -3.01
C PRO A 102 -9.47 -10.95 -3.61
N PHE A 103 -8.29 -10.48 -4.00
CA PHE A 103 -8.11 -9.19 -4.66
C PHE A 103 -7.73 -9.40 -6.11
N ASP A 104 -8.15 -8.46 -6.96
CA ASP A 104 -7.73 -8.43 -8.36
C ASP A 104 -6.36 -7.79 -8.53
N CYS A 105 -6.05 -6.83 -7.66
CA CYS A 105 -4.79 -6.11 -7.67
C CYS A 105 -4.23 -5.99 -6.27
N ILE A 106 -2.91 -6.16 -6.13
CA ILE A 106 -2.19 -5.87 -4.89
C ILE A 106 -1.09 -4.88 -5.24
N VAL A 107 -1.07 -3.76 -4.54
CA VAL A 107 -0.09 -2.69 -4.75
C VAL A 107 0.73 -2.49 -3.48
N ILE A 108 2.04 -2.48 -3.64
CA ILE A 108 2.99 -2.14 -2.59
C ILE A 108 3.84 -0.99 -3.11
N TYR A 109 3.60 0.21 -2.58
CA TYR A 109 4.24 1.42 -3.07
C TYR A 109 5.12 2.04 -2.00
N ASN A 110 6.39 2.24 -2.30
CA ASN A 110 7.39 2.86 -1.40
C ASN A 110 7.56 2.15 -0.06
N ALA A 111 7.32 0.85 0.00
CA ALA A 111 7.32 0.14 1.28
C ALA A 111 8.24 -1.08 1.33
N PHE A 112 8.68 -1.60 0.19
CA PHE A 112 9.53 -2.80 0.15
C PHE A 112 10.78 -2.69 1.04
N PRO A 113 11.50 -1.56 1.07
CA PRO A 113 12.69 -1.45 1.92
C PRO A 113 12.42 -1.60 3.41
N HIS A 114 11.17 -1.44 3.84
CA HIS A 114 10.78 -1.54 5.24
C HIS A 114 10.38 -2.96 5.66
N PHE A 115 10.22 -3.87 4.71
CA PHE A 115 9.94 -5.27 5.00
C PHE A 115 11.26 -6.03 5.12
N PRO A 116 11.49 -6.75 6.23
CA PRO A 116 12.75 -7.49 6.41
C PRO A 116 12.88 -8.65 5.43
N GLU A 117 11.77 -9.24 5.03
CA GLU A 117 11.74 -10.37 4.10
C GLU A 117 10.64 -10.14 3.05
N PRO A 118 10.91 -9.29 2.01
CA PRO A 118 9.89 -8.95 1.01
C PRO A 118 9.33 -10.17 0.27
N GLU A 119 10.17 -11.16 0.02
CA GLU A 119 9.76 -12.38 -0.67
C GLU A 119 8.74 -13.18 0.13
N ARG A 120 8.89 -13.19 1.45
CA ARG A 120 7.97 -13.86 2.36
C ARG A 120 6.62 -13.16 2.39
N LEU A 121 6.64 -11.82 2.39
CA LEU A 121 5.42 -11.03 2.28
C LEU A 121 4.69 -11.35 0.98
N LEU A 122 5.40 -11.36 -0.15
CA LEU A 122 4.81 -11.65 -1.45
C LEU A 122 4.20 -13.06 -1.49
N ALA A 123 4.91 -14.06 -0.95
CA ALA A 123 4.41 -15.43 -0.88
C ALA A 123 3.11 -15.50 -0.07
N HIS A 124 3.05 -14.82 1.07
CA HIS A 124 1.85 -14.76 1.91
C HIS A 124 0.67 -14.12 1.17
N LEU A 125 0.92 -13.02 0.47
CA LEU A 125 -0.11 -12.31 -0.27
C LEU A 125 -0.60 -13.08 -1.50
N GLU A 126 0.25 -13.92 -2.09
CA GLU A 126 -0.11 -14.77 -3.22
C GLU A 126 -0.91 -16.00 -2.82
N GLU A 127 -0.81 -16.44 -1.58
CA GLU A 127 -1.59 -17.56 -1.08
C GLU A 127 -3.10 -17.25 -1.16
N GLY A 128 -3.84 -18.15 -1.79
CA GLY A 128 -5.29 -18.00 -1.91
C GLY A 128 -5.76 -16.99 -2.94
N LYS A 129 -4.89 -16.59 -3.87
CA LYS A 129 -5.26 -15.65 -4.89
C LYS A 129 -5.17 -16.14 -6.30
N PRO A 130 -6.18 -15.87 -7.09
CA PRO A 130 -6.11 -16.12 -8.51
C PRO A 130 -5.58 -14.97 -9.32
N ALA A 131 -5.41 -13.79 -8.77
CA ALA A 131 -5.21 -12.60 -9.57
C ALA A 131 -3.83 -11.97 -9.44
N ARG A 132 -3.57 -10.96 -10.23
CA ARG A 132 -2.28 -10.30 -10.37
C ARG A 132 -1.80 -9.68 -9.07
N THR A 133 -0.68 -10.18 -8.57
CA THR A 133 0.08 -9.48 -7.55
C THR A 133 1.09 -8.61 -8.28
N PHE A 134 1.00 -7.31 -8.07
CA PHE A 134 2.01 -6.40 -8.56
C PHE A 134 3.00 -6.12 -7.44
N SER A 135 4.21 -6.63 -7.62
CA SER A 135 5.38 -6.12 -6.92
C SER A 135 6.10 -5.20 -7.90
N MET A 136 6.71 -4.14 -7.40
CA MET A 136 7.51 -3.27 -8.23
C MET A 136 8.52 -4.08 -9.05
N THR A 137 8.73 -3.71 -10.31
CA THR A 137 9.81 -4.25 -11.12
C THR A 137 11.15 -3.90 -10.48
N ASP A 138 12.21 -4.62 -10.87
CA ASP A 138 13.55 -4.32 -10.35
C ASP A 138 13.96 -2.87 -10.66
N GLU A 139 13.57 -2.37 -11.82
CA GLU A 139 13.78 -0.98 -12.22
C GLU A 139 13.04 0.01 -11.31
N GLU A 140 11.82 -0.29 -10.97
CA GLU A 140 11.01 0.52 -10.05
C GLU A 140 11.55 0.44 -8.61
N LYS A 141 12.05 -0.72 -8.20
CA LYS A 141 12.72 -0.88 -6.90
C LYS A 141 13.98 -0.01 -6.80
N GLU A 142 14.75 0.07 -7.87
CA GLU A 142 15.95 0.93 -7.90
C GLU A 142 15.58 2.41 -7.81
N ILE A 143 14.55 2.84 -8.52
CA ILE A 143 14.04 4.20 -8.46
C ILE A 143 13.59 4.54 -7.04
N VAL A 144 12.80 3.68 -6.43
CA VAL A 144 12.33 3.86 -5.05
C VAL A 144 13.50 3.81 -4.06
N HIS A 145 14.43 2.88 -4.25
CA HIS A 145 15.61 2.76 -3.39
C HIS A 145 16.47 4.02 -3.43
N SER A 146 16.59 4.64 -4.60
CA SER A 146 17.34 5.89 -4.76
C SER A 146 16.72 7.08 -3.99
N TRP A 147 15.44 7.00 -3.66
CA TRP A 147 14.75 8.04 -2.88
C TRP A 147 15.00 7.94 -1.38
N PHE A 148 15.43 6.77 -0.90
CA PHE A 148 15.70 6.52 0.50
C PHE A 148 17.19 6.59 0.87
N LEU A 149 18.04 6.85 -0.09
CA LEU A 149 19.46 7.11 0.10
C LEU A 149 19.73 8.60 0.20
#